data_a8877a37df6226e77d961fbf499ed7a5
#
_entry.id   a8877a37df6226e77d961fbf499ed7a5
#
_cell.length_a   1.000
_cell.length_b   1.000
_cell.length_c   1.000
_cell.angle_alpha   90.00
_cell.angle_beta   90.00
_cell.angle_gamma   90.00
#
_symmetry.space_group_name_H-M   'P 1'
#
loop_
_entity.id
_entity.type
_entity.pdbx_description
1 polymer ?
#
loop_
_entity_poly.entity_id
_entity_poly.type
_entity_poly.pdbx_seq_one_letter_code
_entity_poly.pdbx_strand_id
1 'polypeptide(L)'
;MTVSETLAALKTQKGIEPKASYTGTEDTDDFIFAVQTDSSSQTKESAWIVCADHVKEHSGALNATTADEAFIRTGTVTSKTGTQRTFSINGNRCVGDDFQDFALSHKIKYGTGSDVIVPYIYFSIRTGKGESGSAVLIVNSDVGGAANASATFAMDVKAVGTPVEFDYLEANPQSNTDTAKPVKA
;
A
#
# COMPACT_ATOMS: atom_id res chain seq x y z
N MET A 1 8.34 -9.22 -6.95
CA MET A 1 9.48 -8.48 -6.33
C MET A 1 9.11 -8.13 -4.88
N THR A 2 10.01 -8.35 -3.93
CA THR A 2 9.79 -8.03 -2.50
C THR A 2 10.09 -6.57 -2.18
N VAL A 3 9.66 -6.09 -1.01
CA VAL A 3 9.95 -4.72 -0.53
C VAL A 3 11.45 -4.49 -0.42
N SER A 4 12.22 -5.42 0.16
CA SER A 4 13.67 -5.28 0.30
C SER A 4 14.40 -5.23 -1.04
N GLU A 5 14.01 -6.06 -2.00
CA GLU A 5 14.57 -6.03 -3.36
C GLU A 5 14.27 -4.70 -4.07
N THR A 6 13.04 -4.19 -3.92
CA THR A 6 12.62 -2.91 -4.51
C THR A 6 13.42 -1.75 -3.93
N LEU A 7 13.58 -1.67 -2.61
CA LEU A 7 14.36 -0.61 -1.96
C LEU A 7 15.86 -0.71 -2.30
N ALA A 8 16.42 -1.92 -2.36
CA ALA A 8 17.82 -2.12 -2.79
C ALA A 8 18.03 -1.66 -4.24
N ALA A 9 17.09 -1.94 -5.13
CA ALA A 9 17.15 -1.49 -6.51
C ALA A 9 17.04 0.04 -6.63
N LEU A 10 16.13 0.67 -5.88
CA LEU A 10 15.96 2.13 -5.85
C LEU A 10 17.19 2.84 -5.28
N LYS A 11 17.80 2.29 -4.24
CA LYS A 11 19.06 2.79 -3.68
C LYS A 11 20.19 2.74 -4.72
N THR A 12 20.30 1.62 -5.43
CA THR A 12 21.37 1.43 -6.43
C THR A 12 21.17 2.27 -7.67
N GLN A 13 19.93 2.37 -8.18
CA GLN A 13 19.62 3.03 -9.45
C GLN A 13 19.41 4.54 -9.32
N LYS A 14 18.77 4.97 -8.22
CA LYS A 14 18.33 6.36 -8.04
C LYS A 14 18.91 7.02 -6.79
N GLY A 15 19.66 6.31 -5.96
CA GLY A 15 20.19 6.81 -4.68
C GLY A 15 19.08 7.13 -3.66
N ILE A 16 17.90 6.52 -3.82
CA ILE A 16 16.75 6.73 -2.95
C ILE A 16 16.80 5.71 -1.83
N GLU A 17 16.79 6.19 -0.60
CA GLU A 17 16.64 5.39 0.61
C GLU A 17 15.79 6.16 1.64
N PRO A 18 15.02 5.46 2.49
CA PRO A 18 14.22 6.10 3.51
C PRO A 18 15.07 6.90 4.50
N LYS A 19 14.66 8.13 4.80
CA LYS A 19 15.31 9.03 5.77
C LYS A 19 14.26 9.75 6.59
N ALA A 20 14.28 9.60 7.90
CA ALA A 20 13.34 10.28 8.80
C ALA A 20 13.42 11.82 8.71
N SER A 21 14.60 12.35 8.28
CA SER A 21 14.86 13.78 8.10
C SER A 21 14.52 14.32 6.71
N TYR A 22 13.94 13.50 5.82
CA TYR A 22 13.59 13.94 4.47
C TYR A 22 12.60 15.10 4.50
N THR A 23 12.91 16.14 3.73
CA THR A 23 12.05 17.31 3.49
C THR A 23 12.00 17.56 1.99
N GLY A 24 10.82 17.62 1.41
CA GLY A 24 10.65 17.84 -0.02
C GLY A 24 9.28 17.39 -0.51
N THR A 25 9.07 17.48 -1.81
CA THR A 25 7.87 16.96 -2.47
C THR A 25 8.02 15.46 -2.69
N GLU A 26 6.95 14.73 -2.50
CA GLU A 26 6.85 13.30 -2.83
C GLU A 26 6.01 13.13 -4.08
N ASP A 27 6.43 12.24 -4.96
CA ASP A 27 5.70 11.84 -6.15
C ASP A 27 4.90 10.55 -5.86
N THR A 28 3.94 10.21 -6.71
CA THR A 28 3.17 8.95 -6.57
C THR A 28 4.08 7.73 -6.58
N ASP A 29 5.15 7.76 -7.36
CA ASP A 29 6.16 6.69 -7.44
C ASP A 29 7.02 6.55 -6.17
N ASP A 30 6.95 7.52 -5.26
CA ASP A 30 7.64 7.44 -3.98
C ASP A 30 6.87 6.60 -2.94
N PHE A 31 5.68 6.10 -3.28
CA PHE A 31 4.90 5.26 -2.38
C PHE A 31 4.90 3.80 -2.82
N ILE A 32 5.15 2.92 -1.87
CA ILE A 32 5.06 1.46 -2.04
C ILE A 32 3.76 0.97 -1.42
N PHE A 33 2.97 0.23 -2.22
CA PHE A 33 1.90 -0.63 -1.73
C PHE A 33 2.38 -2.08 -1.83
N ALA A 34 2.37 -2.81 -0.73
CA ALA A 34 2.76 -4.21 -0.71
C ALA A 34 1.77 -5.04 0.11
N VAL A 35 1.59 -6.29 -0.30
CA VAL A 35 0.74 -7.26 0.38
C VAL A 35 1.55 -8.46 0.81
N GLN A 36 1.10 -9.13 1.86
CA GLN A 36 1.65 -10.39 2.29
C GLN A 36 0.82 -11.53 1.70
N THR A 37 1.48 -12.39 0.93
CA THR A 37 0.81 -13.53 0.27
C THR A 37 0.80 -14.79 1.10
N ASP A 38 1.68 -14.90 2.09
CA ASP A 38 1.80 -16.04 2.99
C ASP A 38 1.59 -15.60 4.45
N SER A 39 0.46 -16.01 5.01
CA SER A 39 0.09 -15.71 6.41
C SER A 39 0.98 -16.39 7.45
N SER A 40 1.78 -17.39 7.07
CA SER A 40 2.69 -18.10 7.97
C SER A 40 3.98 -17.33 8.29
N SER A 41 4.26 -16.25 7.58
CA SER A 41 5.54 -15.54 7.60
C SER A 41 5.44 -14.06 7.95
N GLN A 42 4.53 -13.68 8.84
CA GLN A 42 4.24 -12.26 9.19
C GLN A 42 5.46 -11.42 9.63
N THR A 43 6.56 -12.06 9.98
CA THR A 43 7.79 -11.37 10.45
C THR A 43 8.92 -11.33 9.42
N LYS A 44 8.74 -11.92 8.23
CA LYS A 44 9.79 -11.96 7.21
C LYS A 44 9.57 -10.90 6.15
N GLU A 45 10.53 -10.02 5.98
CA GLU A 45 10.56 -8.99 4.93
C GLU A 45 10.36 -9.55 3.51
N SER A 46 10.84 -10.78 3.28
CA SER A 46 10.67 -11.51 2.01
C SER A 46 9.24 -11.95 1.70
N ALA A 47 8.30 -11.83 2.64
CA ALA A 47 6.90 -12.19 2.43
C ALA A 47 6.05 -11.03 1.86
N TRP A 48 6.59 -9.80 1.87
CA TRP A 48 5.91 -8.62 1.37
C TRP A 48 6.19 -8.41 -0.11
N ILE A 49 5.17 -8.59 -0.94
CA ILE A 49 5.25 -8.46 -2.40
C ILE A 49 4.71 -7.10 -2.82
N VAL A 50 5.55 -6.35 -3.54
CA VAL A 50 5.25 -4.99 -3.99
C VAL A 50 4.34 -5.01 -5.22
N CYS A 51 3.34 -4.13 -5.20
CA CYS A 51 2.50 -3.81 -6.34
C CYS A 51 3.18 -2.72 -7.18
N ALA A 52 3.97 -3.10 -8.18
CA ALA A 52 4.76 -2.15 -8.97
C ALA A 52 4.72 -2.42 -10.47
N ASP A 53 4.97 -3.66 -10.91
CA ASP A 53 5.19 -3.96 -12.32
C ASP A 53 3.91 -3.76 -13.15
N HIS A 54 4.03 -2.93 -14.20
CA HIS A 54 2.95 -2.59 -15.12
C HIS A 54 1.69 -1.96 -14.48
N VAL A 55 1.79 -1.49 -13.23
CA VAL A 55 0.75 -0.69 -12.58
C VAL A 55 0.83 0.73 -13.12
N LYS A 56 -0.30 1.27 -13.53
CA LYS A 56 -0.42 2.64 -14.06
C LYS A 56 -0.82 3.63 -13.00
N GLU A 57 -1.57 3.16 -12.02
CA GLU A 57 -2.14 4.00 -10.98
C GLU A 57 -2.37 3.17 -9.72
N HIS A 58 -2.01 3.75 -8.59
CA HIS A 58 -2.49 3.37 -7.28
C HIS A 58 -2.94 4.64 -6.55
N SER A 59 -4.24 4.80 -6.35
CA SER A 59 -4.81 5.97 -5.67
C SER A 59 -5.42 5.57 -4.34
N GLY A 60 -5.15 6.36 -3.31
CA GLY A 60 -5.64 6.13 -1.96
C GLY A 60 -6.74 7.11 -1.55
N ALA A 61 -7.83 6.62 -0.96
CA ALA A 61 -8.92 7.44 -0.41
C ALA A 61 -9.22 7.06 1.04
N LEU A 62 -9.67 8.04 1.80
CA LEU A 62 -10.01 7.85 3.23
C LEU A 62 -11.51 7.72 3.50
N ASN A 63 -12.38 7.91 2.55
CA ASN A 63 -13.83 7.71 2.63
C ASN A 63 -14.42 8.01 4.01
N ALA A 64 -14.28 9.26 4.46
CA ALA A 64 -14.77 9.67 5.76
C ALA A 64 -16.31 9.68 5.77
N THR A 65 -16.88 9.11 6.82
CA THR A 65 -18.32 9.18 7.09
C THR A 65 -18.57 10.28 8.13
N THR A 66 -19.57 11.12 7.86
CA THR A 66 -19.95 12.22 8.75
C THR A 66 -21.44 12.11 9.13
N ALA A 67 -21.78 12.66 10.29
CA ALA A 67 -23.15 12.87 10.73
C ALA A 67 -23.34 14.35 11.10
N ASP A 68 -24.45 14.93 10.66
CA ASP A 68 -24.80 16.32 10.93
C ASP A 68 -25.99 16.38 11.88
N GLU A 69 -25.84 17.17 12.94
CA GLU A 69 -26.90 17.44 13.92
C GLU A 69 -27.19 18.93 13.98
N ALA A 70 -28.46 19.31 13.93
CA ALA A 70 -28.88 20.70 14.01
C ALA A 70 -29.34 21.06 15.44
N PHE A 71 -28.75 22.08 16.01
CA PHE A 71 -29.07 22.60 17.33
C PHE A 71 -29.70 24.01 17.25
N ILE A 72 -30.70 24.28 18.09
CA ILE A 72 -31.51 25.52 18.03
C ILE A 72 -30.67 26.80 18.11
N ARG A 73 -29.56 26.81 18.83
CA ARG A 73 -28.74 28.00 19.04
C ARG A 73 -27.35 27.95 18.44
N THR A 74 -26.85 26.75 18.16
CA THR A 74 -25.48 26.54 17.68
C THR A 74 -25.44 26.30 16.17
N GLY A 75 -26.62 26.06 15.55
CA GLY A 75 -26.71 25.67 14.14
C GLY A 75 -26.33 24.21 13.92
N THR A 76 -25.87 23.90 12.71
CA THR A 76 -25.47 22.53 12.34
C THR A 76 -24.04 22.24 12.84
N VAL A 77 -23.86 21.10 13.50
CA VAL A 77 -22.56 20.57 13.95
C VAL A 77 -22.29 19.28 13.20
N THR A 78 -21.19 19.24 12.47
CA THR A 78 -20.73 18.04 11.74
C THR A 78 -19.76 17.23 12.60
N SER A 79 -20.03 15.95 12.76
CA SER A 79 -19.18 14.98 13.45
C SER A 79 -18.68 13.93 12.48
N LYS A 80 -17.36 13.63 12.51
CA LYS A 80 -16.79 12.52 11.77
C LYS A 80 -17.03 11.21 12.53
N THR A 81 -17.81 10.30 11.95
CA THR A 81 -18.23 9.04 12.59
C THR A 81 -17.40 7.84 12.18
N GLY A 82 -16.67 7.93 11.06
CA GLY A 82 -15.85 6.82 10.60
C GLY A 82 -14.89 7.20 9.48
N THR A 83 -14.01 6.26 9.15
CA THR A 83 -13.10 6.36 8.00
C THR A 83 -12.85 4.96 7.48
N GLN A 84 -12.99 4.74 6.17
CA GLN A 84 -12.57 3.51 5.52
C GLN A 84 -11.47 3.81 4.52
N ARG A 85 -10.28 3.32 4.81
CA ARG A 85 -9.15 3.40 3.88
C ARG A 85 -9.41 2.50 2.68
N THR A 86 -9.25 3.05 1.48
CA THR A 86 -9.34 2.28 0.23
C THR A 86 -8.19 2.66 -0.69
N PHE A 87 -7.78 1.72 -1.54
CA PHE A 87 -6.86 1.96 -2.64
C PHE A 87 -7.50 1.43 -3.92
N SER A 88 -7.43 2.19 -5.00
CA SER A 88 -7.80 1.75 -6.34
C SER A 88 -6.54 1.56 -7.16
N ILE A 89 -6.37 0.38 -7.72
CA ILE A 89 -5.18 -0.03 -8.46
C ILE A 89 -5.59 -0.47 -9.84
N ASN A 90 -4.93 0.05 -10.86
CA ASN A 90 -5.14 -0.38 -12.24
C ASN A 90 -3.82 -0.45 -13.03
N GLY A 91 -3.81 -1.25 -14.06
CA GLY A 91 -2.62 -1.43 -14.88
C GLY A 91 -2.80 -2.38 -16.04
N ASN A 92 -1.69 -2.72 -16.67
CA ASN A 92 -1.63 -3.76 -17.69
C ASN A 92 -1.30 -5.10 -17.03
N ARG A 93 -1.92 -6.17 -17.53
CA ARG A 93 -1.62 -7.52 -17.04
C ARG A 93 -0.19 -7.93 -17.43
N CYS A 94 0.61 -8.28 -16.43
CA CYS A 94 1.92 -8.89 -16.56
C CYS A 94 1.89 -10.29 -15.94
N VAL A 95 2.02 -11.32 -16.76
CA VAL A 95 2.11 -12.72 -16.30
C VAL A 95 3.51 -12.97 -15.75
N GLY A 96 3.61 -13.55 -14.55
CA GLY A 96 4.87 -13.77 -13.83
C GLY A 96 5.22 -12.66 -12.85
N ASP A 97 4.40 -11.62 -12.74
CA ASP A 97 4.47 -10.67 -11.63
C ASP A 97 3.79 -11.27 -10.39
N ASP A 98 4.52 -11.40 -9.30
CA ASP A 98 4.07 -12.08 -8.08
C ASP A 98 2.81 -11.45 -7.49
N PHE A 99 2.71 -10.09 -7.51
CA PHE A 99 1.54 -9.39 -6.98
C PHE A 99 0.32 -9.65 -7.86
N GLN A 100 0.44 -9.46 -9.17
CA GLN A 100 -0.68 -9.62 -10.09
C GLN A 100 -1.13 -11.08 -10.17
N ASP A 101 -0.20 -12.04 -10.17
CA ASP A 101 -0.53 -13.47 -10.20
C ASP A 101 -1.26 -13.90 -8.92
N PHE A 102 -0.88 -13.35 -7.77
CA PHE A 102 -1.60 -13.55 -6.52
C PHE A 102 -2.98 -12.87 -6.52
N ALA A 103 -3.03 -11.56 -6.82
CA ALA A 103 -4.25 -10.76 -6.76
C ALA A 103 -5.31 -11.21 -7.77
N LEU A 104 -4.88 -11.69 -8.95
CA LEU A 104 -5.77 -12.20 -9.99
C LEU A 104 -5.96 -13.73 -9.94
N SER A 105 -5.51 -14.38 -8.87
CA SER A 105 -5.73 -15.82 -8.67
C SER A 105 -7.21 -16.14 -8.51
N HIS A 106 -7.59 -17.38 -8.81
CA HIS A 106 -8.97 -17.85 -8.65
C HIS A 106 -9.49 -17.67 -7.22
N LYS A 107 -8.61 -17.87 -6.22
CA LYS A 107 -8.95 -17.68 -4.81
C LYS A 107 -9.38 -16.25 -4.51
N ILE A 108 -8.65 -15.25 -4.98
CA ILE A 108 -8.97 -13.84 -4.74
C ILE A 108 -10.15 -13.37 -5.59
N LYS A 109 -10.22 -13.78 -6.87
CA LYS A 109 -11.32 -13.37 -7.76
C LYS A 109 -12.69 -13.85 -7.30
N TYR A 110 -12.79 -15.06 -6.77
CA TYR A 110 -14.07 -15.71 -6.44
C TYR A 110 -14.21 -16.05 -4.96
N GLY A 111 -13.17 -15.85 -4.16
CA GLY A 111 -13.21 -16.06 -2.72
C GLY A 111 -14.08 -15.04 -2.00
N THR A 112 -14.48 -15.38 -0.79
CA THR A 112 -15.30 -14.52 0.07
C THR A 112 -14.82 -14.59 1.52
N GLY A 113 -15.23 -13.60 2.33
CA GLY A 113 -14.92 -13.58 3.76
C GLY A 113 -13.42 -13.47 4.03
N SER A 114 -12.91 -14.33 4.92
CA SER A 114 -11.50 -14.32 5.34
C SER A 114 -10.51 -14.72 4.25
N ASP A 115 -10.96 -15.41 3.20
CA ASP A 115 -10.08 -15.94 2.15
C ASP A 115 -9.44 -14.85 1.28
N VAL A 116 -10.08 -13.69 1.23
CA VAL A 116 -9.65 -12.52 0.45
C VAL A 116 -9.12 -11.38 1.32
N ILE A 117 -8.98 -11.61 2.63
CA ILE A 117 -8.36 -10.65 3.55
C ILE A 117 -6.85 -10.93 3.60
N VAL A 118 -6.07 -9.90 3.29
CA VAL A 118 -4.60 -9.98 3.30
C VAL A 118 -4.00 -8.84 4.11
N PRO A 119 -2.88 -9.06 4.80
CA PRO A 119 -2.11 -7.97 5.38
C PRO A 119 -1.54 -7.07 4.28
N TYR A 120 -1.52 -5.77 4.50
CA TYR A 120 -0.90 -4.79 3.61
C TYR A 120 -0.05 -3.80 4.36
N ILE A 121 0.91 -3.21 3.65
CA ILE A 121 1.66 -2.02 4.04
C ILE A 121 1.63 -1.01 2.90
N TYR A 122 1.55 0.26 3.27
CA TYR A 122 1.63 1.38 2.35
C TYR A 122 2.48 2.47 2.96
N PHE A 123 3.61 2.80 2.37
CA PHE A 123 4.54 3.76 2.94
C PHE A 123 5.36 4.50 1.87
N SER A 124 5.89 5.68 2.26
CA SER A 124 6.79 6.47 1.43
C SER A 124 8.22 5.92 1.50
N ILE A 125 8.85 5.72 0.34
CA ILE A 125 10.27 5.35 0.24
C ILE A 125 11.22 6.49 0.60
N ARG A 126 10.71 7.73 0.71
CA ARG A 126 11.51 8.89 1.13
C ARG A 126 11.63 8.98 2.62
N THR A 127 10.50 8.86 3.32
CA THR A 127 10.42 9.03 4.78
C THR A 127 10.45 7.72 5.55
N GLY A 128 10.09 6.61 4.92
CA GLY A 128 9.85 5.32 5.56
C GLY A 128 8.52 5.23 6.29
N LYS A 129 7.75 6.32 6.34
CA LYS A 129 6.50 6.39 7.11
C LYS A 129 5.28 6.08 6.26
N GLY A 130 4.29 5.47 6.90
CA GLY A 130 3.05 5.10 6.24
C GLY A 130 2.08 4.41 7.17
N GLU A 131 1.39 3.42 6.66
CA GLU A 131 0.35 2.67 7.37
C GLU A 131 0.43 1.17 7.07
N SER A 132 -0.05 0.37 7.99
CA SER A 132 -0.20 -1.07 7.85
C SER A 132 -1.54 -1.54 8.39
N GLY A 133 -2.02 -2.66 7.87
CA GLY A 133 -3.30 -3.22 8.30
C GLY A 133 -3.65 -4.48 7.54
N SER A 134 -4.92 -4.87 7.65
CA SER A 134 -5.51 -5.91 6.82
C SER A 134 -6.50 -5.30 5.85
N ALA A 135 -6.61 -5.85 4.65
CA ALA A 135 -7.53 -5.35 3.65
C ALA A 135 -8.14 -6.49 2.83
N VAL A 136 -9.32 -6.25 2.31
CA VAL A 136 -9.99 -7.11 1.34
C VAL A 136 -9.54 -6.71 -0.05
N LEU A 137 -9.08 -7.67 -0.85
CA LEU A 137 -8.79 -7.49 -2.28
C LEU A 137 -10.07 -7.75 -3.08
N ILE A 138 -10.44 -6.81 -3.92
CA ILE A 138 -11.66 -6.86 -4.76
C ILE A 138 -11.25 -6.63 -6.21
N VAL A 139 -11.28 -7.69 -7.01
CA VAL A 139 -10.99 -7.59 -8.45
C VAL A 139 -12.24 -7.11 -9.17
N ASN A 140 -12.18 -5.92 -9.75
CA ASN A 140 -13.29 -5.30 -10.48
C ASN A 140 -13.31 -5.71 -11.95
N SER A 141 -12.12 -5.85 -12.55
CA SER A 141 -11.96 -6.39 -13.90
C SER A 141 -10.62 -7.12 -14.02
N ASP A 142 -10.62 -8.21 -14.78
CA ASP A 142 -9.43 -8.92 -15.18
C ASP A 142 -9.45 -9.13 -16.70
N VAL A 143 -8.26 -9.15 -17.29
CA VAL A 143 -7.99 -9.56 -18.67
C VAL A 143 -9.02 -9.05 -19.69
N GLY A 144 -9.06 -7.75 -19.92
CA GLY A 144 -9.93 -7.13 -20.92
C GLY A 144 -9.16 -6.15 -21.81
N GLY A 145 -9.73 -5.82 -22.96
CA GLY A 145 -9.20 -4.81 -23.86
C GLY A 145 -9.71 -4.99 -25.30
N ALA A 146 -9.43 -4.00 -26.15
CA ALA A 146 -9.70 -4.09 -27.57
C ALA A 146 -8.70 -5.04 -28.26
N ALA A 147 -9.03 -5.50 -29.48
CA ALA A 147 -8.11 -6.31 -30.29
C ALA A 147 -6.77 -5.55 -30.48
N ASN A 148 -5.66 -6.24 -30.30
CA ASN A 148 -4.29 -5.72 -30.36
C ASN A 148 -3.91 -4.72 -29.22
N ALA A 149 -4.75 -4.52 -28.21
CA ALA A 149 -4.40 -3.77 -27.01
C ALA A 149 -3.83 -4.70 -25.91
N SER A 150 -3.02 -4.11 -25.01
CA SER A 150 -2.60 -4.82 -23.82
C SER A 150 -3.81 -5.12 -22.93
N ALA A 151 -3.87 -6.34 -22.39
CA ALA A 151 -4.88 -6.68 -21.41
C ALA A 151 -4.72 -5.83 -20.15
N THR A 152 -5.83 -5.34 -19.61
CA THR A 152 -5.84 -4.49 -18.41
C THR A 152 -6.53 -5.18 -17.24
N PHE A 153 -6.19 -4.77 -16.04
CA PHE A 153 -6.87 -5.16 -14.82
C PHE A 153 -7.21 -3.94 -13.97
N ALA A 154 -8.21 -4.07 -13.12
CA ALA A 154 -8.54 -3.08 -12.11
C ALA A 154 -9.03 -3.78 -10.84
N MET A 155 -8.61 -3.25 -9.69
CA MET A 155 -9.00 -3.76 -8.39
C MET A 155 -9.10 -2.65 -7.35
N ASP A 156 -9.93 -2.89 -6.34
CA ASP A 156 -9.98 -2.10 -5.12
C ASP A 156 -9.40 -2.90 -3.96
N VAL A 157 -8.74 -2.19 -3.06
CA VAL A 157 -8.26 -2.71 -1.79
C VAL A 157 -8.95 -1.92 -0.69
N LYS A 158 -9.75 -2.59 0.15
CA LYS A 158 -10.50 -1.92 1.22
C LYS A 158 -10.03 -2.40 2.58
N ALA A 159 -9.52 -1.48 3.39
CA ALA A 159 -9.02 -1.81 4.71
C ALA A 159 -10.13 -2.39 5.61
N VAL A 160 -9.77 -3.40 6.38
CA VAL A 160 -10.58 -4.00 7.43
C VAL A 160 -10.17 -3.38 8.76
N GLY A 161 -11.03 -2.53 9.30
CA GLY A 161 -10.72 -1.76 10.51
C GLY A 161 -9.88 -0.52 10.23
N THR A 162 -9.30 0.03 11.29
CA THR A 162 -8.44 1.21 11.22
C THR A 162 -6.98 0.78 11.03
N PRO A 163 -6.30 1.23 9.98
CA PRO A 163 -4.87 0.99 9.81
C PRO A 163 -4.07 1.58 10.98
N VAL A 164 -2.92 0.99 11.26
CA VAL A 164 -1.97 1.49 12.26
C VAL A 164 -0.80 2.18 11.57
N GLU A 165 -0.16 3.12 12.27
CA GLU A 165 1.05 3.75 11.76
C GLU A 165 2.13 2.70 11.53
N PHE A 166 2.87 2.87 10.44
CA PHE A 166 3.99 2.01 10.05
C PHE A 166 5.22 2.87 9.82
N ASP A 167 6.34 2.48 10.39
CA ASP A 167 7.65 3.08 10.12
C ASP A 167 8.63 1.97 9.69
N TYR A 168 9.05 2.03 8.43
CA TYR A 168 9.98 1.06 7.85
C TYR A 168 11.34 1.08 8.55
N LEU A 169 11.81 2.27 8.98
CA LEU A 169 13.10 2.43 9.64
C LEU A 169 13.11 1.83 11.06
N GLU A 170 11.98 1.89 11.78
CA GLU A 170 11.81 1.23 13.07
C GLU A 170 11.69 -0.29 12.92
N ALA A 171 10.95 -0.74 11.90
CA ALA A 171 10.79 -2.16 11.60
C ALA A 171 12.10 -2.81 11.11
N ASN A 172 12.98 -2.03 10.46
CA ASN A 172 14.25 -2.47 9.88
C ASN A 172 15.40 -1.55 10.32
N PRO A 173 15.85 -1.61 11.57
CA PRO A 173 16.85 -0.67 12.13
C PRO A 173 18.21 -0.68 11.42
N GLN A 174 18.54 -1.73 10.67
CA GLN A 174 19.77 -1.79 9.86
C GLN A 174 19.73 -0.91 8.60
N SER A 175 18.56 -0.49 8.16
CA SER A 175 18.37 0.43 7.03
C SER A 175 18.47 1.90 7.44
N ASN A 176 18.54 2.19 8.73
CA ASN A 176 18.60 3.55 9.26
C ASN A 176 20.04 4.09 9.27
N THR A 177 20.44 4.78 8.19
CA THR A 177 21.78 5.41 8.07
C THR A 177 21.90 6.75 8.81
N ASP A 178 20.80 7.29 9.35
CA ASP A 178 20.75 8.61 10.02
C ASP A 178 21.24 8.58 11.49
N THR A 179 21.53 7.39 12.08
CA THR A 179 21.89 7.24 13.49
C THR A 179 23.39 7.38 13.82
N ALA A 180 24.24 7.70 12.85
CA ALA A 180 25.67 7.87 13.10
C ALA A 180 26.07 9.35 13.21
N LYS A 181 25.52 10.09 14.20
CA LYS A 181 26.19 11.29 14.68
C LYS A 181 27.08 10.91 15.88
N PRO A 182 28.42 10.98 15.77
CA PRO A 182 29.27 10.71 16.92
C PRO A 182 29.01 11.76 17.99
N VAL A 183 28.64 11.33 19.18
CA VAL A 183 28.67 12.17 20.38
C VAL A 183 30.12 12.59 20.57
N LYS A 184 30.40 13.88 20.38
CA LYS A 184 31.71 14.44 20.77
C LYS A 184 31.81 14.38 22.27
N ALA A 185 32.87 13.65 22.73
CA ALA A 185 33.34 13.71 24.09
C ALA A 185 33.84 15.11 24.44
#